data_8a4264769fc25f960b3eb4ed95c8287c
#
_entry.id   8a4264769fc25f960b3eb4ed95c8287c
#
_cell.length_a   1.000
_cell.length_b   1.000
_cell.length_c   1.000
_cell.angle_alpha   90.00
_cell.angle_beta   90.00
_cell.angle_gamma   90.00
#
_symmetry.space_group_name_H-M   'P 1'
#
loop_
_entity.id
_entity.type
_entity.pdbx_description
1 polymer ?
#
loop_
_entity_poly.entity_id
_entity_poly.type
_entity_poly.pdbx_seq_one_letter_code
_entity_poly.pdbx_strand_id
1 'polypeptide(L)'
;MFKPHSHKLQGFGYCIMKKIPLHIRIFIGMFLGILLGLASIFLHWGPFISDWIKPFGTIFINLLKLIAIPLILVSLISGVSNLKDISKLSRIGGKTISFYLITTVIAIIVGLVAVNTIKPGNFLSKEKQIELSEKYAKDANLKVSDAEKLKESGPLQVIVDIVPDNIFGSMSSNRNMLQVIFFAILFGIALIMIPEQKGIYVKGFFDGVNEVILKIVDIVMHYAPIGVFALIGALIVDFAGDDPKQALELFSA
;
A
#
# COMPACT_ATOMS: atom_id res chain seq x y z
N MET A 1 0.60 4.18 -54.08
CA MET A 1 1.15 5.51 -53.74
C MET A 1 0.04 6.29 -53.07
N PHE A 2 -0.15 6.10 -51.78
CA PHE A 2 -1.09 6.90 -50.96
C PHE A 2 -0.46 7.09 -49.60
N LYS A 3 0.03 8.31 -49.32
CA LYS A 3 0.38 8.80 -47.98
C LYS A 3 -0.92 9.29 -47.31
N PRO A 4 -1.22 8.92 -46.07
CA PRO A 4 -2.13 9.72 -45.28
C PRO A 4 -1.35 10.77 -44.47
N HIS A 5 -1.68 12.00 -44.76
CA HIS A 5 -1.44 13.17 -43.90
C HIS A 5 -2.34 13.10 -42.66
N SER A 6 -1.82 13.65 -41.62
CA SER A 6 -2.49 14.21 -40.44
C SER A 6 -2.43 13.38 -39.15
N HIS A 7 -1.84 13.96 -38.14
CA HIS A 7 -2.52 14.53 -36.98
C HIS A 7 -1.48 15.22 -36.07
N LYS A 8 -1.24 16.49 -36.39
CA LYS A 8 -0.50 17.40 -35.48
C LYS A 8 -1.52 18.22 -34.69
N LEU A 9 -2.20 17.66 -33.69
CA LEU A 9 -3.00 18.47 -32.73
C LEU A 9 -3.17 17.81 -31.34
N GLN A 10 -2.42 16.78 -30.98
CA GLN A 10 -2.48 16.20 -29.63
C GLN A 10 -1.16 16.31 -28.84
N GLY A 11 -0.31 17.30 -29.16
CA GLY A 11 1.10 17.32 -28.71
C GLY A 11 1.48 18.33 -27.63
N PHE A 12 0.67 19.32 -27.27
CA PHE A 12 1.22 20.40 -26.44
C PHE A 12 1.17 20.15 -24.92
N GLY A 13 0.14 19.49 -24.39
CA GLY A 13 0.04 19.16 -22.96
C GLY A 13 0.86 17.91 -22.57
N TYR A 14 0.99 16.96 -23.49
CA TYR A 14 1.70 15.69 -23.24
C TYR A 14 3.23 15.83 -23.23
N CYS A 15 3.78 16.85 -23.93
CA CYS A 15 5.23 17.01 -24.10
C CYS A 15 5.92 17.63 -22.88
N ILE A 16 5.22 18.46 -22.09
CA ILE A 16 5.80 19.10 -20.90
C ILE A 16 5.83 18.10 -19.71
N MET A 17 4.84 17.24 -19.58
CA MET A 17 4.78 16.25 -18.50
C MET A 17 5.84 15.13 -18.62
N LYS A 18 6.42 14.90 -19.79
CA LYS A 18 7.42 13.83 -20.00
C LYS A 18 8.80 14.16 -19.40
N LYS A 19 9.06 15.42 -19.04
CA LYS A 19 10.34 15.88 -18.46
C LYS A 19 10.36 15.93 -16.93
N ILE A 20 9.20 15.84 -16.27
CA ILE A 20 9.12 15.93 -14.80
C ILE A 20 9.15 14.50 -14.23
N PRO A 21 10.12 14.17 -13.34
CA PRO A 21 10.18 12.86 -12.70
C PRO A 21 8.93 12.59 -11.85
N LEU A 22 8.57 11.32 -11.73
CA LEU A 22 7.32 10.87 -11.11
C LEU A 22 7.11 11.42 -9.70
N HIS A 23 8.18 11.42 -8.88
CA HIS A 23 8.11 11.94 -7.51
C HIS A 23 7.70 13.40 -7.45
N ILE A 24 8.21 14.26 -8.36
CA ILE A 24 7.81 15.66 -8.40
C ILE A 24 6.33 15.81 -8.79
N ARG A 25 5.82 14.99 -9.71
CA ARG A 25 4.38 14.99 -10.05
C ARG A 25 3.52 14.60 -8.88
N ILE A 26 3.95 13.62 -8.06
CA ILE A 26 3.25 13.21 -6.84
C ILE A 26 3.25 14.37 -5.83
N PHE A 27 4.37 15.06 -5.62
CA PHE A 27 4.42 16.24 -4.75
C PHE A 27 3.52 17.38 -5.23
N ILE A 28 3.49 17.63 -6.55
CA ILE A 28 2.56 18.61 -7.14
C ILE A 28 1.10 18.16 -6.89
N GLY A 29 0.77 16.89 -7.12
CA GLY A 29 -0.54 16.34 -6.84
C GLY A 29 -0.93 16.51 -5.37
N MET A 30 -0.02 16.19 -4.45
CA MET A 30 -0.22 16.37 -3.01
C MET A 30 -0.48 17.84 -2.66
N PHE A 31 0.33 18.76 -3.15
CA PHE A 31 0.17 20.20 -2.90
C PHE A 31 -1.15 20.74 -3.45
N LEU A 32 -1.51 20.36 -4.68
CA LEU A 32 -2.80 20.73 -5.27
C LEU A 32 -3.98 20.09 -4.49
N GLY A 33 -3.84 18.87 -3.99
CA GLY A 33 -4.82 18.23 -3.13
C GLY A 33 -5.05 18.99 -1.83
N ILE A 34 -3.97 19.48 -1.18
CA ILE A 34 -4.07 20.34 0.00
C ILE A 34 -4.81 21.63 -0.34
N LEU A 35 -4.43 22.31 -1.42
CA LEU A 35 -5.09 23.56 -1.83
C LEU A 35 -6.58 23.33 -2.11
N LEU A 36 -6.93 22.25 -2.81
CA LEU A 36 -8.32 21.92 -3.11
C LEU A 36 -9.09 21.60 -1.83
N GLY A 37 -8.54 20.80 -0.92
CA GLY A 37 -9.16 20.46 0.35
C GLY A 37 -9.43 21.70 1.19
N LEU A 38 -8.46 22.59 1.32
CA LEU A 38 -8.63 23.88 2.03
C LEU A 38 -9.68 24.77 1.35
N ALA A 39 -9.59 24.93 0.03
CA ALA A 39 -10.57 25.73 -0.71
C ALA A 39 -11.99 25.20 -0.56
N SER A 40 -12.17 23.87 -0.50
CA SER A 40 -13.48 23.25 -0.37
C SER A 40 -14.15 23.54 0.95
N ILE A 41 -13.39 23.72 2.04
CA ILE A 41 -13.92 24.07 3.35
C ILE A 41 -14.52 25.48 3.31
N PHE A 42 -13.82 26.45 2.67
CA PHE A 42 -14.33 27.81 2.52
C PHE A 42 -15.53 27.92 1.58
N LEU A 43 -15.59 27.04 0.56
CA LEU A 43 -16.64 27.04 -0.47
C LEU A 43 -17.80 26.09 -0.14
N HIS A 44 -17.73 25.36 0.98
CA HIS A 44 -18.71 24.33 1.37
C HIS A 44 -18.90 23.23 0.29
N TRP A 45 -17.81 22.86 -0.38
CA TRP A 45 -17.79 21.83 -1.42
C TRP A 45 -17.48 20.42 -0.89
N GLY A 46 -17.61 20.19 0.41
CA GLY A 46 -17.36 18.90 1.03
C GLY A 46 -18.06 17.72 0.35
N PRO A 47 -19.40 17.79 0.13
CA PRO A 47 -20.12 16.73 -0.58
C PRO A 47 -19.59 16.48 -2.00
N PHE A 48 -19.29 17.55 -2.74
CA PHE A 48 -18.74 17.39 -4.11
C PHE A 48 -17.40 16.65 -4.11
N ILE A 49 -16.51 16.96 -3.16
CA ILE A 49 -15.22 16.26 -3.05
C ILE A 49 -15.41 14.80 -2.65
N SER A 50 -16.30 14.52 -1.71
CA SER A 50 -16.60 13.15 -1.28
C SER A 50 -17.19 12.29 -2.40
N ASP A 51 -18.09 12.84 -3.22
CA ASP A 51 -18.80 12.07 -4.23
C ASP A 51 -18.01 11.96 -5.55
N TRP A 52 -17.28 13.00 -5.94
CA TRP A 52 -16.66 13.07 -7.27
C TRP A 52 -15.13 12.94 -7.27
N ILE A 53 -14.44 13.40 -6.23
CA ILE A 53 -12.97 13.40 -6.18
C ILE A 53 -12.43 12.22 -5.38
N LYS A 54 -12.97 11.94 -4.21
CA LYS A 54 -12.57 10.83 -3.34
C LYS A 54 -12.57 9.46 -4.05
N PRO A 55 -13.52 9.12 -4.95
CA PRO A 55 -13.49 7.87 -5.68
C PRO A 55 -12.19 7.64 -6.48
N PHE A 56 -11.59 8.67 -7.06
CA PHE A 56 -10.30 8.54 -7.77
C PHE A 56 -9.17 8.12 -6.83
N GLY A 57 -9.18 8.64 -5.61
CA GLY A 57 -8.24 8.22 -4.57
C GLY A 57 -8.47 6.77 -4.13
N THR A 58 -9.74 6.38 -3.96
CA THR A 58 -10.13 5.01 -3.62
C THR A 58 -9.72 4.02 -4.71
N ILE A 59 -9.91 4.38 -6.00
CA ILE A 59 -9.44 3.59 -7.14
C ILE A 59 -7.92 3.39 -7.04
N PHE A 60 -7.15 4.43 -6.74
CA PHE A 60 -5.71 4.32 -6.60
C PHE A 60 -5.30 3.33 -5.52
N ILE A 61 -5.91 3.42 -4.32
CA ILE A 61 -5.65 2.46 -3.23
C ILE A 61 -6.04 1.03 -3.65
N ASN A 62 -7.15 0.87 -4.34
CA ASN A 62 -7.58 -0.45 -4.82
C ASN A 62 -6.63 -1.02 -5.88
N LEU A 63 -6.10 -0.19 -6.78
CA LEU A 63 -5.07 -0.60 -7.73
C LEU A 63 -3.78 -1.03 -7.05
N LEU A 64 -3.34 -0.35 -5.99
CA LEU A 64 -2.18 -0.77 -5.20
C LEU A 64 -2.44 -2.11 -4.49
N LYS A 65 -3.62 -2.29 -3.90
CA LYS A 65 -4.02 -3.55 -3.26
C LYS A 65 -4.13 -4.71 -4.25
N LEU A 66 -4.61 -4.44 -5.46
CA LEU A 66 -4.74 -5.43 -6.54
C LEU A 66 -3.39 -6.05 -6.92
N ILE A 67 -2.34 -5.25 -6.95
CA ILE A 67 -1.00 -5.69 -7.39
C ILE A 67 -0.26 -6.44 -6.28
N ALA A 68 -0.58 -6.17 -5.01
CA ALA A 68 0.20 -6.62 -3.87
C ALA A 68 0.40 -8.15 -3.84
N ILE A 69 -0.68 -8.92 -3.94
CA ILE A 69 -0.62 -10.39 -3.87
C ILE A 69 0.11 -10.99 -5.08
N PRO A 70 -0.22 -10.66 -6.34
CA PRO A 70 0.52 -11.17 -7.50
C PRO A 70 2.00 -10.81 -7.47
N LEU A 71 2.34 -9.58 -7.08
CA LEU A 71 3.73 -9.13 -6.99
C LEU A 71 4.52 -9.94 -5.96
N ILE A 72 3.98 -10.11 -4.75
CA ILE A 72 4.63 -10.87 -3.69
C ILE A 72 4.84 -12.32 -4.12
N LEU A 73 3.79 -12.98 -4.63
CA LEU A 73 3.85 -14.36 -5.05
C LEU A 73 4.95 -14.59 -6.09
N VAL A 74 4.88 -13.84 -7.19
CA VAL A 74 5.74 -14.06 -8.35
C VAL A 74 7.18 -13.64 -8.07
N SER A 75 7.37 -12.48 -7.42
CA SER A 75 8.72 -11.98 -7.10
C SER A 75 9.44 -12.87 -6.09
N LEU A 76 8.73 -13.45 -5.10
CA LEU A 76 9.35 -14.39 -4.16
C LEU A 76 9.69 -15.72 -4.82
N ILE A 77 8.81 -16.30 -5.64
CA ILE A 77 9.10 -17.53 -6.37
C ILE A 77 10.32 -17.32 -7.27
N SER A 78 10.33 -16.25 -8.08
CA SER A 78 11.45 -15.91 -8.94
C SER A 78 12.72 -15.67 -8.12
N GLY A 79 12.66 -14.85 -7.07
CA GLY A 79 13.79 -14.53 -6.20
C GLY A 79 14.40 -15.76 -5.52
N VAL A 80 13.57 -16.63 -4.92
CA VAL A 80 14.01 -17.84 -4.24
C VAL A 80 14.57 -18.86 -5.27
N SER A 81 13.90 -19.06 -6.38
CA SER A 81 14.33 -20.02 -7.41
C SER A 81 15.65 -19.63 -8.12
N ASN A 82 16.03 -18.35 -8.04
CA ASN A 82 17.31 -17.86 -8.58
C ASN A 82 18.51 -18.11 -7.64
N LEU A 83 18.28 -18.59 -6.41
CA LEU A 83 19.34 -18.93 -5.48
C LEU A 83 19.96 -20.29 -5.90
N LYS A 84 21.29 -20.31 -6.01
CA LYS A 84 22.03 -21.55 -6.35
C LYS A 84 22.23 -22.50 -5.16
N ASP A 85 21.93 -22.06 -3.94
CA ASP A 85 22.24 -22.80 -2.72
C ASP A 85 21.24 -22.47 -1.61
N ILE A 86 20.53 -23.50 -1.15
CA ILE A 86 19.52 -23.41 -0.08
C ILE A 86 20.16 -22.99 1.26
N SER A 87 21.42 -23.38 1.50
CA SER A 87 22.14 -22.99 2.72
C SER A 87 22.34 -21.49 2.83
N LYS A 88 22.51 -20.81 1.67
CA LYS A 88 22.58 -19.34 1.62
C LYS A 88 21.24 -18.70 1.97
N LEU A 89 20.12 -19.29 1.51
CA LEU A 89 18.78 -18.82 1.84
C LEU A 89 18.54 -18.83 3.34
N SER A 90 18.86 -19.93 4.03
CA SER A 90 18.70 -20.04 5.49
C SER A 90 19.51 -18.99 6.25
N ARG A 91 20.78 -18.78 5.87
CA ARG A 91 21.65 -17.82 6.56
C ARG A 91 21.28 -16.37 6.28
N ILE A 92 20.92 -16.04 5.05
CA ILE A 92 20.45 -14.69 4.67
C ILE A 92 19.09 -14.44 5.30
N GLY A 93 18.16 -15.40 5.19
CA GLY A 93 16.81 -15.30 5.75
C GLY A 93 16.84 -15.08 7.26
N GLY A 94 17.62 -15.86 8.01
CA GLY A 94 17.75 -15.69 9.45
C GLY A 94 18.27 -14.29 9.84
N LYS A 95 19.30 -13.78 9.17
CA LYS A 95 19.82 -12.43 9.41
C LYS A 95 18.79 -11.35 9.06
N THR A 96 18.10 -11.49 7.95
CA THR A 96 17.08 -10.52 7.50
C THR A 96 15.91 -10.47 8.47
N ILE A 97 15.41 -11.63 8.92
CA ILE A 97 14.32 -11.70 9.89
C ILE A 97 14.73 -11.08 11.23
N SER A 98 15.93 -11.41 11.74
CA SER A 98 16.43 -10.83 12.98
C SER A 98 16.57 -9.31 12.88
N PHE A 99 17.14 -8.81 11.79
CA PHE A 99 17.28 -7.38 11.56
C PHE A 99 15.91 -6.68 11.46
N TYR A 100 14.97 -7.30 10.74
CA TYR A 100 13.61 -6.78 10.61
C TYR A 100 12.89 -6.72 11.96
N LEU A 101 12.97 -7.77 12.77
CA LEU A 101 12.35 -7.77 14.10
C LEU A 101 12.95 -6.68 15.01
N ILE A 102 14.28 -6.54 15.04
CA ILE A 102 14.93 -5.52 15.84
C ILE A 102 14.50 -4.11 15.40
N THR A 103 14.53 -3.82 14.10
CA THR A 103 14.13 -2.50 13.59
C THR A 103 12.65 -2.22 13.81
N THR A 104 11.80 -3.22 13.73
CA THR A 104 10.35 -3.10 14.01
C THR A 104 10.11 -2.77 15.48
N VAL A 105 10.76 -3.47 16.42
CA VAL A 105 10.66 -3.17 17.85
C VAL A 105 11.13 -1.75 18.14
N ILE A 106 12.25 -1.33 17.60
CA ILE A 106 12.76 0.04 17.75
C ILE A 106 11.76 1.06 17.20
N ALA A 107 11.22 0.83 16.01
CA ALA A 107 10.24 1.73 15.39
C ALA A 107 8.95 1.85 16.24
N ILE A 108 8.47 0.74 16.79
CA ILE A 108 7.29 0.74 17.68
C ILE A 108 7.57 1.54 18.96
N ILE A 109 8.75 1.32 19.59
CA ILE A 109 9.15 2.06 20.81
C ILE A 109 9.21 3.56 20.50
N VAL A 110 9.90 3.95 19.42
CA VAL A 110 10.00 5.36 19.02
C VAL A 110 8.62 5.97 18.75
N GLY A 111 7.74 5.25 18.03
CA GLY A 111 6.37 5.69 17.78
C GLY A 111 5.55 5.88 19.06
N LEU A 112 5.62 4.92 19.99
CA LEU A 112 4.94 5.01 21.27
C LEU A 112 5.46 6.16 22.13
N VAL A 113 6.77 6.34 22.19
CA VAL A 113 7.40 7.47 22.92
C VAL A 113 6.94 8.81 22.31
N ALA A 114 6.98 8.93 20.98
CA ALA A 114 6.55 10.14 20.31
C ALA A 114 5.07 10.47 20.60
N VAL A 115 4.16 9.49 20.44
CA VAL A 115 2.73 9.70 20.69
C VAL A 115 2.44 10.04 22.16
N ASN A 116 3.10 9.37 23.12
CA ASN A 116 2.92 9.62 24.53
C ASN A 116 3.51 10.97 24.98
N THR A 117 4.54 11.47 24.30
CA THR A 117 5.19 12.74 24.61
C THR A 117 4.41 13.91 23.97
N ILE A 118 4.10 13.81 22.69
CA ILE A 118 3.44 14.86 21.92
C ILE A 118 1.95 14.94 22.27
N LYS A 119 1.30 13.78 22.53
CA LYS A 119 -0.15 13.66 22.80
C LYS A 119 -1.00 14.40 21.77
N PRO A 120 -0.88 14.07 20.46
CA PRO A 120 -1.52 14.84 19.40
C PRO A 120 -3.05 14.93 19.53
N GLY A 121 -3.69 13.97 20.21
CA GLY A 121 -5.12 14.03 20.49
C GLY A 121 -5.55 15.21 21.37
N ASN A 122 -4.65 15.78 22.16
CA ASN A 122 -4.98 16.91 23.03
C ASN A 122 -5.12 18.24 22.26
N PHE A 123 -4.62 18.30 21.03
CA PHE A 123 -4.76 19.48 20.16
C PHE A 123 -6.14 19.55 19.47
N LEU A 124 -6.93 18.47 19.53
CA LEU A 124 -8.28 18.44 18.97
C LEU A 124 -9.31 18.87 20.01
N SER A 125 -10.36 19.58 19.57
CA SER A 125 -11.52 19.88 20.43
C SER A 125 -12.18 18.57 20.90
N LYS A 126 -12.79 18.59 22.10
CA LYS A 126 -13.43 17.38 22.66
C LYS A 126 -14.55 16.83 21.76
N GLU A 127 -15.29 17.71 21.11
CA GLU A 127 -16.34 17.34 20.17
C GLU A 127 -15.76 16.54 18.98
N LYS A 128 -14.62 17.01 18.43
CA LYS A 128 -13.95 16.33 17.32
C LYS A 128 -13.31 15.01 17.74
N GLN A 129 -12.80 14.92 18.97
CA GLN A 129 -12.30 13.65 19.51
C GLN A 129 -13.43 12.60 19.59
N ILE A 130 -14.63 13.00 20.02
CA ILE A 130 -15.79 12.11 20.09
C ILE A 130 -16.22 11.68 18.69
N GLU A 131 -16.39 12.63 17.76
CA GLU A 131 -16.78 12.35 16.38
C GLU A 131 -15.81 11.37 15.70
N LEU A 132 -14.49 11.61 15.82
CA LEU A 132 -13.47 10.72 15.24
C LEU A 132 -13.46 9.34 15.93
N SER A 133 -13.64 9.30 17.26
CA SER A 133 -13.71 8.05 18.00
C SER A 133 -14.91 7.21 17.57
N GLU A 134 -16.07 7.80 17.35
CA GLU A 134 -17.26 7.11 16.83
C GLU A 134 -17.06 6.65 15.36
N LYS A 135 -16.53 7.52 14.52
CA LYS A 135 -16.27 7.24 13.09
C LYS A 135 -15.35 6.04 12.92
N TYR A 136 -14.30 5.94 13.74
CA TYR A 136 -13.29 4.88 13.66
C TYR A 136 -13.46 3.78 14.72
N ALA A 137 -14.49 3.85 15.56
CA ALA A 137 -14.74 2.85 16.61
C ALA A 137 -14.84 1.43 16.07
N LYS A 138 -15.47 1.24 14.91
CA LYS A 138 -15.63 -0.07 14.29
C LYS A 138 -14.26 -0.67 13.88
N ASP A 139 -13.39 0.13 13.27
CA ASP A 139 -12.07 -0.32 12.85
C ASP A 139 -11.14 -0.55 14.05
N ALA A 140 -11.23 0.30 15.08
CA ALA A 140 -10.49 0.13 16.32
C ALA A 140 -10.92 -1.14 17.05
N ASN A 141 -12.23 -1.38 17.20
CA ASN A 141 -12.77 -2.58 17.85
C ASN A 141 -12.39 -3.87 17.11
N LEU A 142 -12.37 -3.87 15.78
CA LEU A 142 -11.89 -5.02 15.01
C LEU A 142 -10.42 -5.34 15.33
N LYS A 143 -9.56 -4.32 15.40
CA LYS A 143 -8.15 -4.52 15.74
C LYS A 143 -7.94 -4.97 17.18
N VAL A 144 -8.72 -4.44 18.13
CA VAL A 144 -8.70 -4.89 19.53
C VAL A 144 -9.15 -6.35 19.63
N SER A 145 -10.25 -6.72 18.98
CA SER A 145 -10.72 -8.11 18.93
C SER A 145 -9.69 -9.05 18.31
N ASP A 146 -9.02 -8.64 17.22
CA ASP A 146 -7.95 -9.44 16.62
C ASP A 146 -6.76 -9.61 17.58
N ALA A 147 -6.40 -8.55 18.33
CA ALA A 147 -5.33 -8.62 19.34
C ALA A 147 -5.71 -9.47 20.55
N GLU A 148 -6.97 -9.47 20.98
CA GLU A 148 -7.48 -10.34 22.06
C GLU A 148 -7.46 -11.81 21.63
N LYS A 149 -7.91 -12.13 20.41
CA LYS A 149 -7.81 -13.49 19.86
C LYS A 149 -6.36 -14.00 19.84
N LEU A 150 -5.39 -13.12 19.50
CA LEU A 150 -3.98 -13.48 19.52
C LEU A 150 -3.46 -13.74 20.96
N LYS A 151 -4.01 -13.08 21.98
CA LYS A 151 -3.65 -13.34 23.39
C LYS A 151 -4.23 -14.66 23.91
N GLU A 152 -5.44 -15.00 23.47
CA GLU A 152 -6.11 -16.24 23.84
C GLU A 152 -5.56 -17.46 23.09
N SER A 153 -4.96 -17.24 21.92
CA SER A 153 -4.32 -18.30 21.13
C SER A 153 -3.00 -18.72 21.76
N GLY A 154 -2.70 -20.01 21.71
CA GLY A 154 -1.44 -20.55 22.19
C GLY A 154 -0.22 -19.99 21.45
N PRO A 155 0.98 -20.06 22.06
CA PRO A 155 2.19 -19.43 21.47
C PRO A 155 2.58 -20.00 20.10
N LEU A 156 2.13 -21.18 19.74
CA LEU A 156 2.36 -21.81 18.44
C LEU A 156 1.29 -21.47 17.39
N GLN A 157 0.17 -20.86 17.79
CA GLN A 157 -0.92 -20.55 16.87
C GLN A 157 -0.46 -19.64 15.72
N VAL A 158 0.42 -18.68 16.01
CA VAL A 158 1.01 -17.80 14.99
C VAL A 158 1.73 -18.61 13.90
N ILE A 159 2.41 -19.70 14.27
CA ILE A 159 3.09 -20.58 13.31
C ILE A 159 2.07 -21.40 12.50
N VAL A 160 1.00 -21.85 13.15
CA VAL A 160 -0.09 -22.58 12.47
C VAL A 160 -0.77 -21.67 11.44
N ASP A 161 -1.03 -20.41 11.81
CA ASP A 161 -1.73 -19.44 10.96
C ASP A 161 -0.91 -19.00 9.74
N ILE A 162 0.41 -19.22 9.75
CA ILE A 162 1.28 -18.95 8.58
C ILE A 162 1.05 -19.99 7.48
N VAL A 163 0.68 -21.22 7.83
CA VAL A 163 0.49 -22.30 6.87
C VAL A 163 -0.92 -22.24 6.29
N PRO A 164 -1.09 -21.97 4.97
CA PRO A 164 -2.42 -21.92 4.37
C PRO A 164 -3.04 -23.32 4.30
N ASP A 165 -4.31 -23.42 4.65
CA ASP A 165 -5.16 -24.58 4.36
C ASP A 165 -5.58 -24.60 2.88
N ASN A 166 -5.74 -23.42 2.28
CA ASN A 166 -6.07 -23.24 0.86
C ASN A 166 -5.40 -21.98 0.30
N ILE A 167 -4.44 -22.18 -0.61
CA ILE A 167 -3.68 -21.06 -1.19
C ILE A 167 -4.58 -20.09 -1.97
N PHE A 168 -5.57 -20.59 -2.71
CA PHE A 168 -6.48 -19.73 -3.47
C PHE A 168 -7.36 -18.89 -2.54
N GLY A 169 -7.81 -19.48 -1.42
CA GLY A 169 -8.49 -18.75 -0.36
C GLY A 169 -7.61 -17.66 0.25
N SER A 170 -6.33 -17.97 0.50
CA SER A 170 -5.38 -16.99 1.04
C SER A 170 -5.11 -15.84 0.06
N MET A 171 -5.03 -16.12 -1.23
CA MET A 171 -4.83 -15.10 -2.28
C MET A 171 -6.05 -14.18 -2.49
N SER A 172 -7.23 -14.56 -2.00
CA SER A 172 -8.44 -13.72 -2.12
C SER A 172 -8.49 -12.55 -1.14
N SER A 173 -7.58 -12.49 -0.15
CA SER A 173 -7.56 -11.46 0.88
C SER A 173 -6.16 -10.96 1.17
N ASN A 174 -5.99 -9.63 1.12
CA ASN A 174 -4.73 -8.98 1.51
C ASN A 174 -4.38 -9.17 3.00
N ARG A 175 -5.30 -9.65 3.84
CA ARG A 175 -5.02 -9.99 5.23
C ARG A 175 -4.17 -11.25 5.37
N ASN A 176 -4.25 -12.14 4.40
CA ASN A 176 -3.57 -13.45 4.42
C ASN A 176 -2.23 -13.44 3.67
N MET A 177 -1.61 -12.26 3.48
CA MET A 177 -0.34 -12.12 2.74
C MET A 177 0.76 -13.04 3.28
N LEU A 178 0.81 -13.25 4.60
CA LEU A 178 1.84 -14.09 5.22
C LEU A 178 1.75 -15.54 4.76
N GLN A 179 0.53 -16.06 4.57
CA GLN A 179 0.26 -17.38 4.01
C GLN A 179 0.71 -17.48 2.54
N VAL A 180 0.49 -16.41 1.76
CA VAL A 180 0.96 -16.33 0.36
C VAL A 180 2.49 -16.32 0.30
N ILE A 181 3.14 -15.58 1.21
CA ILE A 181 4.61 -15.55 1.35
C ILE A 181 5.15 -16.94 1.67
N PHE A 182 4.56 -17.63 2.65
CA PHE A 182 4.95 -18.99 3.02
C PHE A 182 4.87 -19.94 1.82
N PHE A 183 3.74 -19.94 1.12
CA PHE A 183 3.57 -20.77 -0.07
C PHE A 183 4.59 -20.41 -1.18
N ALA A 184 4.83 -19.13 -1.43
CA ALA A 184 5.77 -18.69 -2.45
C ALA A 184 7.20 -19.15 -2.15
N ILE A 185 7.62 -19.09 -0.90
CA ILE A 185 8.94 -19.57 -0.45
C ILE A 185 9.01 -21.10 -0.61
N LEU A 186 7.99 -21.83 -0.15
CA LEU A 186 7.93 -23.28 -0.26
C LEU A 186 7.97 -23.72 -1.73
N PHE A 187 7.21 -23.06 -2.62
CA PHE A 187 7.22 -23.33 -4.04
C PHE A 187 8.59 -23.02 -4.67
N GLY A 188 9.21 -21.90 -4.32
CA GLY A 188 10.54 -21.54 -4.79
C GLY A 188 11.62 -22.55 -4.37
N ILE A 189 11.57 -23.05 -3.12
CA ILE A 189 12.45 -24.12 -2.64
C ILE A 189 12.22 -25.41 -3.41
N ALA A 190 10.97 -25.83 -3.59
CA ALA A 190 10.63 -27.02 -4.36
C ALA A 190 11.14 -26.91 -5.81
N LEU A 191 11.07 -25.72 -6.40
CA LEU A 191 11.55 -25.46 -7.75
C LEU A 191 13.08 -25.59 -7.88
N ILE A 192 13.85 -25.30 -6.83
CA ILE A 192 15.30 -25.54 -6.81
C ILE A 192 15.61 -27.04 -6.68
N MET A 193 14.76 -27.82 -6.02
CA MET A 193 14.98 -29.25 -5.76
C MET A 193 14.67 -30.16 -6.95
N ILE A 194 13.92 -29.69 -7.94
CA ILE A 194 13.66 -30.49 -9.15
C ILE A 194 14.83 -30.40 -10.14
N PRO A 195 14.99 -31.40 -11.06
CA PRO A 195 16.02 -31.37 -12.09
C PRO A 195 15.97 -30.08 -12.92
N GLU A 196 17.12 -29.46 -13.15
CA GLU A 196 17.25 -28.17 -13.84
C GLU A 196 16.54 -28.13 -15.19
N GLN A 197 16.62 -29.23 -15.96
CA GLN A 197 15.97 -29.36 -17.26
C GLN A 197 14.44 -29.15 -17.20
N LYS A 198 13.78 -29.53 -16.11
CA LYS A 198 12.34 -29.33 -15.88
C LYS A 198 12.05 -28.00 -15.22
N GLY A 199 12.91 -27.58 -14.30
CA GLY A 199 12.77 -26.34 -13.54
C GLY A 199 12.90 -25.09 -14.39
N ILE A 200 13.73 -25.11 -15.44
CA ILE A 200 14.02 -23.94 -16.26
C ILE A 200 12.78 -23.33 -16.93
N TYR A 201 11.83 -24.14 -17.36
CA TYR A 201 10.59 -23.66 -17.98
C TYR A 201 9.67 -22.97 -16.96
N VAL A 202 9.53 -23.56 -15.78
CA VAL A 202 8.71 -23.01 -14.70
C VAL A 202 9.32 -21.70 -14.18
N LYS A 203 10.64 -21.69 -13.99
CA LYS A 203 11.38 -20.50 -13.60
C LYS A 203 11.23 -19.39 -14.64
N GLY A 204 11.43 -19.68 -15.92
CA GLY A 204 11.26 -18.72 -17.01
C GLY A 204 9.83 -18.16 -17.08
N PHE A 205 8.82 -18.99 -16.78
CA PHE A 205 7.43 -18.53 -16.68
C PHE A 205 7.28 -17.50 -15.56
N PHE A 206 7.74 -17.78 -14.34
CA PHE A 206 7.64 -16.85 -13.23
C PHE A 206 8.47 -15.59 -13.43
N ASP A 207 9.66 -15.68 -14.03
CA ASP A 207 10.48 -14.52 -14.39
C ASP A 207 9.74 -13.61 -15.39
N GLY A 208 9.13 -14.19 -16.42
CA GLY A 208 8.33 -13.44 -17.40
C GLY A 208 7.08 -12.78 -16.76
N VAL A 209 6.36 -13.52 -15.93
CA VAL A 209 5.19 -12.96 -15.20
C VAL A 209 5.63 -11.84 -14.25
N ASN A 210 6.78 -11.98 -13.59
CA ASN A 210 7.31 -10.92 -12.71
C ASN A 210 7.56 -9.61 -13.49
N GLU A 211 8.12 -9.69 -14.71
CA GLU A 211 8.29 -8.51 -15.54
C GLU A 211 6.95 -7.87 -15.94
N VAL A 212 5.94 -8.69 -16.26
CA VAL A 212 4.60 -8.19 -16.56
C VAL A 212 4.00 -7.47 -15.34
N ILE A 213 4.11 -8.05 -14.14
CA ILE A 213 3.61 -7.42 -12.92
C ILE A 213 4.34 -6.10 -12.63
N LEU A 214 5.66 -6.04 -12.83
CA LEU A 214 6.42 -4.79 -12.67
C LEU A 214 5.95 -3.72 -13.67
N LYS A 215 5.55 -4.10 -14.89
CA LYS A 215 4.95 -3.17 -15.85
C LYS A 215 3.56 -2.69 -15.43
N ILE A 216 2.76 -3.54 -14.80
CA ILE A 216 1.49 -3.14 -14.20
C ILE A 216 1.73 -2.12 -13.08
N VAL A 217 2.75 -2.35 -12.23
CA VAL A 217 3.16 -1.36 -11.21
C VAL A 217 3.51 -0.02 -11.84
N ASP A 218 4.32 -0.01 -12.92
CA ASP A 218 4.66 1.22 -13.65
C ASP A 218 3.39 1.96 -14.13
N ILE A 219 2.41 1.24 -14.70
CA ILE A 219 1.14 1.82 -15.17
C ILE A 219 0.37 2.44 -14.02
N VAL A 220 0.23 1.73 -12.90
CA VAL A 220 -0.48 2.22 -11.71
C VAL A 220 0.24 3.42 -11.10
N MET A 221 1.57 3.42 -11.07
CA MET A 221 2.36 4.55 -10.57
C MET A 221 2.22 5.80 -11.44
N HIS A 222 1.92 5.67 -12.72
CA HIS A 222 1.60 6.84 -13.55
C HIS A 222 0.27 7.50 -13.15
N TYR A 223 -0.65 6.75 -12.56
CA TYR A 223 -1.89 7.29 -12.01
C TYR A 223 -1.72 7.89 -10.60
N ALA A 224 -0.60 7.59 -9.91
CA ALA A 224 -0.36 8.02 -8.53
C ALA A 224 -0.51 9.53 -8.27
N PRO A 225 -0.07 10.46 -9.14
CA PRO A 225 -0.27 11.89 -8.90
C PRO A 225 -1.74 12.29 -8.76
N ILE A 226 -2.61 11.69 -9.58
CA ILE A 226 -4.07 11.93 -9.55
C ILE A 226 -4.67 11.28 -8.30
N GLY A 227 -4.28 10.04 -8.00
CA GLY A 227 -4.73 9.33 -6.81
C GLY A 227 -4.36 10.04 -5.52
N VAL A 228 -3.12 10.52 -5.40
CA VAL A 228 -2.63 11.26 -4.23
C VAL A 228 -3.32 12.62 -4.10
N PHE A 229 -3.51 13.35 -5.19
CA PHE A 229 -4.31 14.57 -5.22
C PHE A 229 -5.70 14.35 -4.64
N ALA A 230 -6.41 13.32 -5.12
CA ALA A 230 -7.76 13.02 -4.68
C ALA A 230 -7.82 12.54 -3.21
N LEU A 231 -6.86 11.70 -2.79
CA LEU A 231 -6.78 11.22 -1.41
C LEU A 231 -6.54 12.35 -0.43
N ILE A 232 -5.58 13.23 -0.70
CA ILE A 232 -5.24 14.33 0.20
C ILE A 232 -6.38 15.34 0.25
N GLY A 233 -6.98 15.70 -0.89
CA GLY A 233 -8.13 16.59 -0.94
C GLY A 233 -9.32 16.06 -0.13
N ALA A 234 -9.64 14.76 -0.31
CA ALA A 234 -10.71 14.11 0.44
C ALA A 234 -10.38 13.97 1.94
N LEU A 235 -9.12 13.66 2.28
CA LEU A 235 -8.68 13.52 3.67
C LEU A 235 -8.90 14.82 4.44
N ILE A 236 -8.54 15.96 3.86
CA ILE A 236 -8.72 17.28 4.48
C ILE A 236 -10.19 17.53 4.75
N VAL A 237 -11.07 17.26 3.80
CA VAL A 237 -12.52 17.40 3.96
C VAL A 237 -13.06 16.44 5.03
N ASP A 238 -12.63 15.18 5.01
CA ASP A 238 -13.07 14.18 5.99
C ASP A 238 -12.67 14.53 7.44
N PHE A 239 -11.53 15.21 7.63
CA PHE A 239 -11.04 15.61 8.98
C PHE A 239 -11.53 16.98 9.42
N ALA A 240 -11.58 17.95 8.52
CA ALA A 240 -11.96 19.32 8.85
C ALA A 240 -13.49 19.49 8.98
N GLY A 241 -14.27 18.62 8.34
CA GLY A 241 -15.72 18.85 8.23
C GLY A 241 -16.01 20.16 7.49
N ASP A 242 -17.11 20.80 7.83
CA ASP A 242 -17.54 22.07 7.21
C ASP A 242 -17.05 23.32 7.96
N ASP A 243 -16.20 23.18 9.01
CA ASP A 243 -15.73 24.29 9.83
C ASP A 243 -14.29 24.69 9.48
N PRO A 244 -14.09 25.90 8.89
CA PRO A 244 -12.75 26.40 8.54
C PRO A 244 -11.78 26.53 9.73
N LYS A 245 -12.30 26.77 10.94
CA LYS A 245 -11.47 26.91 12.14
C LYS A 245 -10.88 25.56 12.56
N GLN A 246 -11.65 24.49 12.46
CA GLN A 246 -11.19 23.14 12.77
C GLN A 246 -10.10 22.68 11.77
N ALA A 247 -10.22 23.08 10.50
CA ALA A 247 -9.16 22.82 9.52
C ALA A 247 -7.84 23.51 9.91
N LEU A 248 -7.92 24.76 10.33
CA LEU A 248 -6.72 25.54 10.71
C LEU A 248 -6.06 24.98 11.97
N GLU A 249 -6.84 24.59 12.97
CA GLU A 249 -6.35 23.93 14.20
C GLU A 249 -5.63 22.60 13.88
N LEU A 250 -6.17 21.81 12.96
CA LEU A 250 -5.59 20.53 12.54
C LEU A 250 -4.23 20.70 11.82
N PHE A 251 -4.04 21.79 11.09
CA PHE A 251 -2.78 22.10 10.40
C PHE A 251 -1.78 22.87 11.23
N SER A 252 -2.22 23.48 12.35
CA SER A 252 -1.34 24.21 13.27
C SER A 252 -0.77 23.32 14.40
N ALA A 253 -1.33 22.15 14.62
CA ALA A 253 -0.90 21.14 15.59
C ALA A 253 0.10 20.13 14.99
#